data_ef6fc3ff83c1ad066fd07251a4b712e6
#
_entry.id   ef6fc3ff83c1ad066fd07251a4b712e6
#
_cell.length_a   1.000
_cell.length_b   1.000
_cell.length_c   1.000
_cell.angle_alpha   90.00
_cell.angle_beta   90.00
_cell.angle_gamma   90.00
#
_symmetry.space_group_name_H-M   'P 1'
#
loop_
_entity.id
_entity.type
_entity.pdbx_description
1 polymer ?
#
loop_
_entity_poly.entity_id
_entity_poly.type
_entity_poly.pdbx_seq_one_letter_code
_entity_poly.pdbx_strand_id
1 'polypeptide(L)'
;MRSPTYALLAALALCAAPFCAAEAPAPADMRSEYDKAFSYYMAGDYPHAIEHWNAVLSLDAKQVTARNMIEEARQKMAGSSAGLKAGFYALVNKGHYSEALVRMETMLASDPTSPVYQKLQATLRRVSAVVARRPAAPSRHWNAAAAGLNAWLKESADLPFAYDALRYAGELAPQETVFPRLVALLEEEDPQLRLNDTKPANAAVLDHKKDLALRYIYDSKFYLAAKELESVLRLEPEDITALKRAGSVYLQLKDYRQARKAWQKAAELSPGDEQLKEYLAALDKVSPPGAEAAPRKGARKKARAPRT
;
A
#
# COMPACT_ATOMS: atom_id res chain seq x y z
N MET A 1 83.30 -32.41 27.23
CA MET A 1 82.95 -33.09 28.50
C MET A 1 81.42 -33.07 28.62
N ARG A 2 80.84 -34.28 28.53
CA ARG A 2 79.66 -34.80 29.23
C ARG A 2 78.36 -33.94 29.28
N SER A 3 77.38 -34.41 28.49
CA SER A 3 75.91 -34.29 28.66
C SER A 3 75.47 -34.76 30.07
N PRO A 4 74.25 -34.45 30.50
CA PRO A 4 73.20 -35.41 30.21
C PRO A 4 71.82 -34.75 29.86
N THR A 5 71.08 -35.52 29.14
CA THR A 5 69.65 -35.51 28.77
C THR A 5 68.73 -35.57 29.98
N TYR A 6 67.63 -34.76 29.94
CA TYR A 6 66.44 -35.06 30.72
C TYR A 6 65.22 -35.07 29.77
N ALA A 7 64.69 -36.27 29.64
CA ALA A 7 63.38 -36.50 29.01
C ALA A 7 62.27 -36.04 29.95
N LEU A 8 61.34 -35.20 29.45
CA LEU A 8 60.10 -34.84 30.13
C LEU A 8 58.95 -35.45 29.35
N LEU A 9 58.37 -36.50 29.90
CA LEU A 9 57.09 -37.08 29.47
C LEU A 9 55.96 -36.10 29.79
N ALA A 10 55.33 -35.52 28.75
CA ALA A 10 54.09 -34.77 28.90
C ALA A 10 52.90 -35.74 28.74
N ALA A 11 52.22 -35.99 29.82
CA ALA A 11 50.97 -36.76 29.86
C ALA A 11 49.88 -35.92 29.24
N LEU A 12 49.31 -36.35 28.07
CA LEU A 12 48.09 -35.81 27.54
C LEU A 12 46.91 -36.29 28.39
N ALA A 13 46.36 -35.42 29.21
CA ALA A 13 45.07 -35.59 29.85
C ALA A 13 43.97 -35.27 28.82
N LEU A 14 43.35 -36.34 28.23
CA LEU A 14 42.13 -36.22 27.44
C LEU A 14 41.01 -35.81 28.38
N CYS A 15 40.64 -34.49 28.41
CA CYS A 15 39.39 -34.06 28.98
C CYS A 15 38.23 -34.46 28.02
N ALA A 16 37.61 -35.63 28.31
CA ALA A 16 36.32 -35.97 27.76
C ALA A 16 35.29 -35.02 28.35
N ALA A 17 34.91 -33.98 27.57
CA ALA A 17 33.73 -33.19 27.88
C ALA A 17 32.50 -34.11 27.78
N PRO A 18 31.61 -34.10 28.78
CA PRO A 18 30.35 -34.84 28.66
C PRO A 18 29.57 -34.22 27.51
N PHE A 19 29.35 -35.01 26.48
CA PHE A 19 28.39 -34.75 25.39
C PHE A 19 27.02 -34.65 26.07
N CYS A 20 26.55 -33.42 26.33
CA CYS A 20 25.18 -33.18 26.79
C CYS A 20 24.30 -33.63 25.65
N ALA A 21 23.89 -34.89 25.64
CA ALA A 21 22.81 -35.36 24.81
C ALA A 21 21.59 -34.51 25.21
N ALA A 22 21.13 -33.64 24.29
CA ALA A 22 19.88 -32.95 24.46
C ALA A 22 18.80 -34.04 24.60
N GLU A 23 18.28 -34.15 25.81
CA GLU A 23 17.21 -35.09 26.17
C GLU A 23 16.04 -34.81 25.24
N ALA A 24 15.58 -35.81 24.47
CA ALA A 24 14.43 -35.68 23.61
C ALA A 24 13.25 -35.26 24.49
N PRO A 25 12.52 -34.20 24.15
CA PRO A 25 11.44 -33.67 24.96
C PRO A 25 10.40 -34.75 25.25
N ALA A 26 9.98 -34.84 26.51
CA ALA A 26 9.08 -35.88 26.99
C ALA A 26 7.73 -35.85 26.24
N PRO A 27 7.13 -37.00 25.90
CA PRO A 27 5.82 -37.08 25.20
C PRO A 27 4.69 -36.32 25.89
N ALA A 28 4.81 -36.11 27.21
CA ALA A 28 3.83 -35.36 28.01
C ALA A 28 3.82 -33.85 27.67
N ASP A 29 4.98 -33.25 27.36
CA ASP A 29 5.09 -31.83 27.05
C ASP A 29 4.47 -31.53 25.67
N MET A 30 4.70 -32.39 24.69
CA MET A 30 4.13 -32.25 23.35
C MET A 30 2.60 -32.33 23.39
N ARG A 31 2.04 -33.28 24.16
CA ARG A 31 0.58 -33.44 24.29
C ARG A 31 -0.04 -32.22 24.97
N SER A 32 0.59 -31.70 26.01
CA SER A 32 0.16 -30.49 26.70
C SER A 32 0.12 -29.28 25.75
N GLU A 33 1.14 -29.11 24.90
CA GLU A 33 1.16 -28.03 23.92
C GLU A 33 0.10 -28.20 22.82
N TYR A 34 -0.18 -29.42 22.37
CA TYR A 34 -1.30 -29.69 21.49
C TYR A 34 -2.65 -29.34 22.11
N ASP A 35 -2.90 -29.74 23.35
CA ASP A 35 -4.18 -29.49 24.03
C ASP A 35 -4.41 -27.98 24.23
N LYS A 36 -3.37 -27.24 24.59
CA LYS A 36 -3.42 -25.77 24.67
C LYS A 36 -3.70 -25.14 23.30
N ALA A 37 -2.97 -25.55 22.27
CA ALA A 37 -3.15 -25.04 20.91
C ALA A 37 -4.60 -25.26 20.40
N PHE A 38 -5.16 -26.46 20.62
CA PHE A 38 -6.54 -26.73 20.26
C PHE A 38 -7.55 -25.92 21.07
N SER A 39 -7.30 -25.71 22.36
CA SER A 39 -8.16 -24.89 23.21
C SER A 39 -8.23 -23.44 22.68
N TYR A 40 -7.09 -22.82 22.37
CA TYR A 40 -7.04 -21.48 21.77
C TYR A 40 -7.68 -21.44 20.39
N TYR A 41 -7.45 -22.45 19.56
CA TYR A 41 -8.03 -22.53 18.22
C TYR A 41 -9.57 -22.61 18.27
N MET A 42 -10.14 -23.42 19.18
CA MET A 42 -11.59 -23.52 19.36
C MET A 42 -12.19 -22.23 19.94
N ALA A 43 -11.42 -21.49 20.74
CA ALA A 43 -11.81 -20.16 21.22
C ALA A 43 -11.70 -19.06 20.14
N GLY A 44 -11.13 -19.36 18.95
CA GLY A 44 -10.88 -18.38 17.89
C GLY A 44 -9.64 -17.53 18.11
N ASP A 45 -8.85 -17.82 19.12
CA ASP A 45 -7.58 -17.16 19.42
C ASP A 45 -6.44 -17.82 18.63
N TYR A 46 -6.45 -17.59 17.34
CA TYR A 46 -5.50 -18.17 16.40
C TYR A 46 -4.04 -17.77 16.65
N PRO A 47 -3.71 -16.55 17.10
CA PRO A 47 -2.32 -16.20 17.42
C PRO A 47 -1.71 -17.11 18.47
N HIS A 48 -2.37 -17.29 19.63
CA HIS A 48 -1.89 -18.17 20.69
C HIS A 48 -1.91 -19.65 20.28
N ALA A 49 -2.92 -20.07 19.50
CA ALA A 49 -2.92 -21.42 18.94
C ALA A 49 -1.68 -21.69 18.08
N ILE A 50 -1.27 -20.75 17.21
CA ILE A 50 -0.07 -20.84 16.36
C ILE A 50 1.20 -20.90 17.23
N GLU A 51 1.27 -20.14 18.31
CA GLU A 51 2.41 -20.14 19.24
C GLU A 51 2.62 -21.53 19.83
N HIS A 52 1.55 -22.14 20.35
CA HIS A 52 1.60 -23.48 20.93
C HIS A 52 1.88 -24.58 19.89
N TRP A 53 1.34 -24.51 18.67
CA TRP A 53 1.75 -25.44 17.61
C TRP A 53 3.19 -25.24 17.14
N ASN A 54 3.74 -24.03 17.18
CA ASN A 54 5.17 -23.80 16.95
C ASN A 54 6.03 -24.43 18.08
N ALA A 55 5.56 -24.40 19.33
CA ALA A 55 6.20 -25.11 20.43
C ALA A 55 6.22 -26.63 20.16
N VAL A 56 5.13 -27.23 19.68
CA VAL A 56 5.09 -28.62 19.22
C VAL A 56 6.12 -28.88 18.11
N LEU A 57 6.23 -28.00 17.11
CA LEU A 57 7.21 -28.14 16.03
C LEU A 57 8.67 -27.96 16.49
N SER A 58 8.89 -27.22 17.59
CA SER A 58 10.22 -27.10 18.21
C SER A 58 10.61 -28.39 18.93
N LEU A 59 9.66 -29.15 19.46
CA LEU A 59 9.84 -30.45 20.08
C LEU A 59 10.02 -31.55 19.03
N ASP A 60 9.19 -31.55 17.97
CA ASP A 60 9.31 -32.46 16.84
C ASP A 60 8.95 -31.76 15.52
N ALA A 61 9.97 -31.39 14.76
CA ALA A 61 9.80 -30.72 13.47
C ALA A 61 9.08 -31.54 12.39
N LYS A 62 8.84 -32.86 12.61
CA LYS A 62 8.16 -33.73 11.64
C LYS A 62 6.64 -33.78 11.82
N GLN A 63 6.07 -33.07 12.79
CA GLN A 63 4.63 -33.05 13.08
C GLN A 63 3.84 -32.34 11.96
N VAL A 64 3.34 -33.15 11.02
CA VAL A 64 2.56 -32.66 9.86
C VAL A 64 1.26 -32.01 10.31
N THR A 65 0.59 -32.58 11.33
CA THR A 65 -0.67 -32.04 11.87
C THR A 65 -0.49 -30.61 12.38
N ALA A 66 0.55 -30.36 13.19
CA ALA A 66 0.81 -29.01 13.72
C ALA A 66 1.06 -28.01 12.58
N ARG A 67 1.80 -28.37 11.54
CA ARG A 67 2.01 -27.51 10.35
C ARG A 67 0.71 -27.18 9.64
N ASN A 68 -0.15 -28.18 9.41
CA ASN A 68 -1.43 -28.00 8.74
C ASN A 68 -2.36 -27.10 9.56
N MET A 69 -2.39 -27.29 10.89
CA MET A 69 -3.20 -26.47 11.78
C MET A 69 -2.73 -25.02 11.86
N ILE A 70 -1.40 -24.78 11.82
CA ILE A 70 -0.84 -23.43 11.71
C ILE A 70 -1.30 -22.76 10.41
N GLU A 71 -1.23 -23.47 9.29
CA GLU A 71 -1.64 -22.92 8.00
C GLU A 71 -3.15 -22.63 7.97
N GLU A 72 -3.97 -23.53 8.52
CA GLU A 72 -5.41 -23.31 8.63
C GLU A 72 -5.76 -22.13 9.54
N ALA A 73 -5.09 -22.01 10.69
CA ALA A 73 -5.25 -20.87 11.59
C ALA A 73 -4.87 -19.55 10.90
N ARG A 74 -3.75 -19.53 10.15
CA ARG A 74 -3.35 -18.37 9.33
C ARG A 74 -4.39 -18.00 8.28
N GLN A 75 -4.95 -18.98 7.59
CA GLN A 75 -6.03 -18.75 6.60
C GLN A 75 -7.28 -18.17 7.25
N LYS A 76 -7.70 -18.67 8.42
CA LYS A 76 -8.82 -18.11 9.17
C LYS A 76 -8.55 -16.68 9.65
N MET A 77 -7.35 -16.40 10.15
CA MET A 77 -6.91 -15.05 10.50
C MET A 77 -6.95 -14.12 9.29
N ALA A 78 -6.42 -14.56 8.16
CA ALA A 78 -6.40 -13.77 6.92
C ALA A 78 -7.83 -13.46 6.44
N GLY A 79 -8.75 -14.42 6.50
CA GLY A 79 -10.15 -14.24 6.14
C GLY A 79 -10.87 -13.26 7.05
N SER A 80 -10.68 -13.38 8.37
CA SER A 80 -11.24 -12.46 9.37
C SER A 80 -10.66 -11.04 9.21
N SER A 81 -9.34 -10.94 9.06
CA SER A 81 -8.64 -9.67 8.83
C SER A 81 -9.11 -8.98 7.55
N ALA A 82 -9.30 -9.73 6.45
CA ALA A 82 -9.81 -9.17 5.19
C ALA A 82 -11.22 -8.56 5.35
N GLY A 83 -12.11 -9.22 6.10
CA GLY A 83 -13.45 -8.71 6.40
C GLY A 83 -13.39 -7.43 7.26
N LEU A 84 -12.53 -7.39 8.27
CA LEU A 84 -12.33 -6.21 9.11
C LEU A 84 -11.78 -5.04 8.29
N LYS A 85 -10.77 -5.28 7.44
CA LYS A 85 -10.20 -4.27 6.53
C LYS A 85 -11.24 -3.75 5.54
N ALA A 86 -12.01 -4.63 4.91
CA ALA A 86 -13.07 -4.22 3.99
C ALA A 86 -14.10 -3.33 4.67
N GLY A 87 -14.54 -3.69 5.88
CA GLY A 87 -15.45 -2.88 6.69
C GLY A 87 -14.88 -1.53 7.08
N PHE A 88 -13.60 -1.48 7.46
CA PHE A 88 -12.86 -0.24 7.74
C PHE A 88 -12.84 0.69 6.53
N TYR A 89 -12.36 0.21 5.38
CA TYR A 89 -12.29 1.03 4.16
C TYR A 89 -13.67 1.42 3.63
N ALA A 90 -14.70 0.61 3.84
CA ALA A 90 -16.08 1.00 3.51
C ALA A 90 -16.54 2.21 4.32
N LEU A 91 -16.19 2.29 5.62
CA LEU A 91 -16.50 3.45 6.47
C LEU A 91 -15.69 4.69 6.06
N VAL A 92 -14.39 4.53 5.78
CA VAL A 92 -13.54 5.62 5.28
C VAL A 92 -14.08 6.18 3.97
N ASN A 93 -14.42 5.33 3.00
CA ASN A 93 -14.98 5.73 1.72
C ASN A 93 -16.33 6.45 1.85
N LYS A 94 -17.15 6.06 2.84
CA LYS A 94 -18.41 6.77 3.17
C LYS A 94 -18.16 8.10 3.89
N GLY A 95 -16.94 8.32 4.39
CA GLY A 95 -16.59 9.51 5.17
C GLY A 95 -17.05 9.43 6.63
N HIS A 96 -17.20 8.24 7.19
CA HIS A 96 -17.60 7.99 8.59
C HIS A 96 -16.33 7.75 9.44
N TYR A 97 -15.52 8.79 9.63
CA TYR A 97 -14.18 8.65 10.21
C TYR A 97 -14.17 8.24 11.67
N SER A 98 -15.14 8.72 12.48
CA SER A 98 -15.27 8.28 13.88
C SER A 98 -15.68 6.80 14.00
N GLU A 99 -16.59 6.32 13.13
CA GLU A 99 -16.98 4.92 13.10
C GLU A 99 -15.83 4.03 12.57
N ALA A 100 -15.05 4.54 11.60
CA ALA A 100 -13.86 3.88 11.11
C ALA A 100 -12.79 3.74 12.21
N LEU A 101 -12.67 4.73 13.12
CA LEU A 101 -11.75 4.66 14.25
C LEU A 101 -12.10 3.50 15.19
N VAL A 102 -13.38 3.33 15.52
CA VAL A 102 -13.85 2.18 16.34
C VAL A 102 -13.53 0.85 15.64
N ARG A 103 -13.73 0.77 14.32
CA ARG A 103 -13.37 -0.42 13.55
C ARG A 103 -11.86 -0.67 13.55
N MET A 104 -11.04 0.38 13.50
CA MET A 104 -9.59 0.29 13.58
C MET A 104 -9.13 -0.25 14.94
N GLU A 105 -9.79 0.10 16.04
CA GLU A 105 -9.51 -0.45 17.36
C GLU A 105 -9.74 -1.97 17.39
N THR A 106 -10.78 -2.47 16.75
CA THR A 106 -11.02 -3.92 16.59
C THR A 106 -9.90 -4.59 15.75
N MET A 107 -9.44 -3.93 14.68
CA MET A 107 -8.33 -4.44 13.86
C MET A 107 -7.04 -4.48 14.66
N LEU A 108 -6.77 -3.45 15.44
CA LEU A 108 -5.57 -3.38 16.28
C LEU A 108 -5.62 -4.41 17.43
N ALA A 109 -6.80 -4.72 17.98
CA ALA A 109 -6.96 -5.80 18.96
C ALA A 109 -6.63 -7.18 18.37
N SER A 110 -6.85 -7.39 17.07
CA SER A 110 -6.47 -8.64 16.38
C SER A 110 -4.98 -8.72 16.02
N ASP A 111 -4.30 -7.58 15.88
CA ASP A 111 -2.86 -7.50 15.62
C ASP A 111 -2.28 -6.25 16.29
N PRO A 112 -2.03 -6.30 17.63
CA PRO A 112 -1.60 -5.15 18.41
C PRO A 112 -0.20 -4.63 18.02
N THR A 113 0.63 -5.49 17.43
CA THR A 113 2.02 -5.19 17.09
C THR A 113 2.20 -4.61 15.70
N SER A 114 1.13 -4.56 14.90
CA SER A 114 1.19 -4.05 13.53
C SER A 114 1.54 -2.56 13.48
N PRO A 115 2.73 -2.17 12.99
CA PRO A 115 3.11 -0.76 12.90
C PRO A 115 2.23 0.01 11.91
N VAL A 116 1.69 -0.69 10.90
CA VAL A 116 0.78 -0.12 9.91
C VAL A 116 -0.54 0.29 10.56
N TYR A 117 -1.13 -0.60 11.38
CA TYR A 117 -2.40 -0.31 12.06
C TYR A 117 -2.23 0.76 13.14
N GLN A 118 -1.12 0.74 13.89
CA GLN A 118 -0.81 1.77 14.87
C GLN A 118 -0.69 3.16 14.22
N LYS A 119 0.07 3.26 13.11
CA LYS A 119 0.18 4.49 12.34
C LYS A 119 -1.18 4.95 11.82
N LEU A 120 -1.93 4.06 11.21
CA LEU A 120 -3.23 4.37 10.61
C LEU A 120 -4.25 4.81 11.67
N GLN A 121 -4.24 4.19 12.86
CA GLN A 121 -5.06 4.61 13.99
C GLN A 121 -4.69 6.03 14.46
N ALA A 122 -3.39 6.31 14.61
CA ALA A 122 -2.91 7.62 15.05
C ALA A 122 -3.34 8.72 14.06
N THR A 123 -3.15 8.48 12.75
CA THR A 123 -3.59 9.39 11.69
C THR A 123 -5.11 9.58 11.72
N LEU A 124 -5.87 8.49 11.75
CA LEU A 124 -7.34 8.56 11.76
C LEU A 124 -7.91 9.26 13.00
N ARG A 125 -7.28 9.08 14.17
CA ARG A 125 -7.66 9.80 15.39
C ARG A 125 -7.51 11.30 15.22
N ARG A 126 -6.43 11.77 14.60
CA ARG A 126 -6.20 13.20 14.30
C ARG A 126 -7.19 13.71 13.27
N VAL A 127 -7.43 12.95 12.20
CA VAL A 127 -8.44 13.29 11.18
C VAL A 127 -9.84 13.37 11.77
N SER A 128 -10.26 12.39 12.57
CA SER A 128 -11.60 12.34 13.15
C SER A 128 -11.85 13.44 14.17
N ALA A 129 -10.80 13.98 14.81
CA ALA A 129 -10.89 15.16 15.68
C ALA A 129 -11.17 16.45 14.89
N VAL A 130 -10.78 16.52 13.62
CA VAL A 130 -11.07 17.66 12.74
C VAL A 130 -12.40 17.47 12.01
N VAL A 131 -12.65 16.25 11.50
CA VAL A 131 -13.87 15.88 10.79
C VAL A 131 -14.31 14.47 11.20
N ALA A 132 -15.29 14.38 12.08
CA ALA A 132 -15.82 13.10 12.54
C ALA A 132 -16.59 12.36 11.44
N ARG A 133 -17.31 13.13 10.60
CA ARG A 133 -18.12 12.60 9.50
C ARG A 133 -18.19 13.62 8.36
N ARG A 134 -18.07 13.13 7.12
CA ARG A 134 -18.28 13.93 5.93
C ARG A 134 -19.76 14.33 5.80
N PRO A 135 -20.10 15.55 5.35
CA PRO A 135 -21.46 15.93 5.01
C PRO A 135 -22.07 14.95 3.99
N ALA A 136 -23.35 14.63 4.17
CA ALA A 136 -24.04 13.70 3.28
C ALA A 136 -24.34 14.31 1.90
N ALA A 137 -24.52 15.65 1.83
CA ALA A 137 -24.75 16.35 0.59
C ALA A 137 -23.50 16.30 -0.30
N PRO A 138 -23.61 15.83 -1.55
CA PRO A 138 -22.48 15.81 -2.47
C PRO A 138 -22.07 17.26 -2.80
N SER A 139 -20.77 17.56 -2.69
CA SER A 139 -20.20 18.83 -3.12
C SER A 139 -18.84 18.59 -3.73
N ARG A 140 -18.44 19.45 -4.67
CA ARG A 140 -17.17 19.31 -5.40
C ARG A 140 -15.98 19.34 -4.46
N HIS A 141 -15.97 20.26 -3.49
CA HIS A 141 -14.91 20.36 -2.50
C HIS A 141 -14.83 19.14 -1.58
N TRP A 142 -15.98 18.62 -1.09
CA TRP A 142 -15.98 17.40 -0.28
C TRP A 142 -15.64 16.14 -1.07
N ASN A 143 -15.93 16.10 -2.38
CA ASN A 143 -15.48 15.01 -3.24
C ASN A 143 -13.94 15.01 -3.39
N ALA A 144 -13.35 16.20 -3.60
CA ALA A 144 -11.90 16.36 -3.63
C ALA A 144 -11.26 16.00 -2.28
N ALA A 145 -11.79 16.50 -1.17
CA ALA A 145 -11.32 16.17 0.16
C ALA A 145 -11.43 14.68 0.48
N ALA A 146 -12.53 14.02 0.08
CA ALA A 146 -12.70 12.58 0.26
C ALA A 146 -11.68 11.77 -0.54
N ALA A 147 -11.36 12.19 -1.77
CA ALA A 147 -10.30 11.57 -2.56
C ALA A 147 -8.94 11.68 -1.85
N GLY A 148 -8.62 12.83 -1.27
CA GLY A 148 -7.41 13.06 -0.48
C GLY A 148 -7.38 12.22 0.80
N LEU A 149 -8.45 12.24 1.60
CA LEU A 149 -8.55 11.46 2.83
C LEU A 149 -8.49 9.95 2.57
N ASN A 150 -9.14 9.47 1.50
CA ASN A 150 -9.04 8.09 1.08
C ASN A 150 -7.62 7.70 0.64
N ALA A 151 -6.85 8.63 0.08
CA ALA A 151 -5.46 8.39 -0.30
C ALA A 151 -4.53 8.40 0.93
N TRP A 152 -4.82 9.22 1.92
CA TRP A 152 -4.07 9.33 3.17
C TRP A 152 -4.31 8.14 4.10
N LEU A 153 -5.58 7.75 4.28
CA LEU A 153 -6.01 6.69 5.20
C LEU A 153 -5.89 5.28 4.58
N LYS A 154 -4.76 4.99 3.91
CA LYS A 154 -4.41 3.68 3.35
C LYS A 154 -3.14 3.13 4.00
N GLU A 155 -2.98 1.80 3.94
CA GLU A 155 -1.74 1.13 4.36
C GLU A 155 -0.52 1.68 3.60
N SER A 156 -0.68 1.93 2.30
CA SER A 156 0.29 2.65 1.47
C SER A 156 -0.27 4.03 1.13
N ALA A 157 -0.09 4.98 2.03
CA ALA A 157 -0.61 6.33 1.89
C ALA A 157 0.07 7.08 0.73
N ASP A 158 -0.75 7.78 -0.07
CA ASP A 158 -0.30 8.69 -1.13
C ASP A 158 -0.39 10.14 -0.60
N LEU A 159 0.57 10.50 0.28
CA LEU A 159 0.58 11.78 0.97
C LEU A 159 0.66 12.98 0.02
N PRO A 160 1.50 12.95 -1.06
CA PRO A 160 1.52 14.05 -2.02
C PRO A 160 0.15 14.30 -2.69
N PHE A 161 -0.54 13.24 -3.11
CA PHE A 161 -1.88 13.39 -3.66
C PHE A 161 -2.89 13.88 -2.62
N ALA A 162 -2.83 13.36 -1.38
CA ALA A 162 -3.71 13.80 -0.30
C ALA A 162 -3.53 15.30 0.00
N TYR A 163 -2.28 15.77 -0.01
CA TYR A 163 -1.92 17.17 0.19
C TYR A 163 -2.53 18.08 -0.89
N ASP A 164 -2.36 17.72 -2.15
CA ASP A 164 -2.94 18.48 -3.26
C ASP A 164 -4.48 18.46 -3.25
N ALA A 165 -5.07 17.31 -2.97
CA ALA A 165 -6.53 17.14 -2.94
C ALA A 165 -7.18 17.98 -1.83
N LEU A 166 -6.58 18.04 -0.64
CA LEU A 166 -7.10 18.85 0.48
C LEU A 166 -6.91 20.35 0.25
N ARG A 167 -5.78 20.74 -0.37
CA ARG A 167 -5.56 22.14 -0.78
C ARG A 167 -6.54 22.57 -1.85
N TYR A 168 -6.77 21.71 -2.86
CA TYR A 168 -7.78 21.96 -3.90
C TYR A 168 -9.18 22.08 -3.30
N ALA A 169 -9.54 21.23 -2.33
CA ALA A 169 -10.80 21.35 -1.61
C ALA A 169 -10.93 22.71 -0.88
N GLY A 170 -9.83 23.18 -0.28
CA GLY A 170 -9.76 24.52 0.33
C GLY A 170 -9.89 25.66 -0.68
N GLU A 171 -9.33 25.53 -1.89
CA GLU A 171 -9.52 26.50 -2.98
C GLU A 171 -10.98 26.58 -3.44
N LEU A 172 -11.69 25.44 -3.48
CA LEU A 172 -13.11 25.37 -3.84
C LEU A 172 -14.04 25.92 -2.77
N ALA A 173 -13.65 25.88 -1.50
CA ALA A 173 -14.45 26.34 -0.38
C ALA A 173 -13.58 27.11 0.66
N PRO A 174 -13.13 28.32 0.34
CA PRO A 174 -12.22 29.10 1.18
C PRO A 174 -12.77 29.45 2.56
N GLN A 175 -14.09 29.44 2.72
CA GLN A 175 -14.78 29.71 3.98
C GLN A 175 -14.74 28.50 4.95
N GLU A 176 -14.45 27.29 4.46
CA GLU A 176 -14.39 26.10 5.30
C GLU A 176 -13.00 25.93 5.93
N THR A 177 -12.92 26.07 7.25
CA THR A 177 -11.66 25.96 8.01
C THR A 177 -11.19 24.52 8.19
N VAL A 178 -12.00 23.53 7.84
CA VAL A 178 -11.68 22.10 7.96
C VAL A 178 -10.49 21.72 7.06
N PHE A 179 -10.48 22.19 5.82
CA PHE A 179 -9.45 21.80 4.84
C PHE A 179 -8.06 22.34 5.21
N PRO A 180 -7.87 23.63 5.55
CA PRO A 180 -6.58 24.10 6.03
C PRO A 180 -6.08 23.36 7.29
N ARG A 181 -6.97 22.98 8.19
CA ARG A 181 -6.60 22.18 9.38
C ARG A 181 -6.12 20.78 8.99
N LEU A 182 -6.77 20.11 8.03
CA LEU A 182 -6.34 18.80 7.53
C LEU A 182 -5.00 18.90 6.79
N VAL A 183 -4.78 19.97 6.02
CA VAL A 183 -3.49 20.25 5.37
C VAL A 183 -2.39 20.43 6.42
N ALA A 184 -2.62 21.20 7.49
CA ALA A 184 -1.67 21.36 8.57
C ALA A 184 -1.31 20.03 9.25
N LEU A 185 -2.28 19.13 9.45
CA LEU A 185 -2.03 17.78 9.99
C LEU A 185 -1.12 16.93 9.06
N LEU A 186 -1.26 17.07 7.73
CA LEU A 186 -0.39 16.42 6.76
C LEU A 186 1.03 16.99 6.80
N GLU A 187 1.17 18.32 6.87
CA GLU A 187 2.47 18.99 6.97
C GLU A 187 3.21 18.63 8.27
N GLU A 188 2.49 18.39 9.36
CA GLU A 188 3.05 17.86 10.61
C GLU A 188 3.50 16.40 10.48
N GLU A 189 2.75 15.57 9.74
CA GLU A 189 3.11 14.16 9.52
C GLU A 189 4.31 14.02 8.57
N ASP A 190 4.34 14.84 7.50
CA ASP A 190 5.43 14.87 6.53
C ASP A 190 5.76 16.32 6.12
N PRO A 191 6.71 16.97 6.82
CA PRO A 191 7.14 18.33 6.51
C PRO A 191 7.72 18.51 5.09
N GLN A 192 8.14 17.41 4.43
CA GLN A 192 8.67 17.46 3.07
C GLN A 192 7.60 17.87 2.04
N LEU A 193 6.32 17.64 2.35
CA LEU A 193 5.21 18.08 1.48
C LEU A 193 5.25 19.59 1.25
N ARG A 194 5.47 20.36 2.31
CA ARG A 194 5.59 21.82 2.24
C ARG A 194 6.94 22.26 1.65
N LEU A 195 8.03 21.62 2.05
CA LEU A 195 9.38 22.00 1.60
C LEU A 195 9.58 21.76 0.10
N ASN A 196 8.97 20.71 -0.44
CA ASN A 196 9.04 20.33 -1.84
C ASN A 196 7.93 20.96 -2.71
N ASP A 197 7.04 21.76 -2.09
CA ASP A 197 5.97 22.43 -2.84
C ASP A 197 6.52 23.56 -3.69
N THR A 198 6.43 23.40 -5.02
CA THR A 198 6.85 24.38 -6.00
C THR A 198 5.71 25.27 -6.49
N LYS A 199 4.50 25.11 -5.92
CA LYS A 199 3.31 25.87 -6.35
C LYS A 199 3.44 27.34 -5.96
N PRO A 200 3.35 28.30 -6.91
CA PRO A 200 3.25 29.71 -6.58
C PRO A 200 2.02 30.02 -5.74
N ALA A 201 2.11 30.97 -4.81
CA ALA A 201 1.03 31.31 -3.90
C ALA A 201 -0.27 31.73 -4.62
N ASN A 202 -0.15 32.32 -5.79
CA ASN A 202 -1.28 32.82 -6.59
C ASN A 202 -1.79 31.84 -7.65
N ALA A 203 -1.18 30.65 -7.78
CA ALA A 203 -1.63 29.64 -8.74
C ALA A 203 -2.60 28.66 -8.07
N ALA A 204 -3.62 28.21 -8.81
CA ALA A 204 -4.46 27.12 -8.37
C ALA A 204 -3.71 25.78 -8.43
N VAL A 205 -4.04 24.85 -7.52
CA VAL A 205 -3.36 23.54 -7.41
C VAL A 205 -3.41 22.78 -8.73
N LEU A 206 -4.59 22.67 -9.34
CA LEU A 206 -4.74 21.89 -10.58
C LEU A 206 -4.05 22.55 -11.77
N ASP A 207 -4.05 23.88 -11.86
CA ASP A 207 -3.37 24.61 -12.93
C ASP A 207 -1.86 24.44 -12.81
N HIS A 208 -1.33 24.59 -11.60
CA HIS A 208 0.09 24.31 -11.36
C HIS A 208 0.50 22.89 -11.76
N LYS A 209 -0.32 21.88 -11.43
CA LYS A 209 -0.05 20.49 -11.82
C LYS A 209 -0.09 20.28 -13.34
N LYS A 210 -1.05 20.91 -14.02
CA LYS A 210 -1.11 20.88 -15.49
C LYS A 210 0.10 21.54 -16.13
N ASP A 211 0.61 22.64 -15.55
CA ASP A 211 1.82 23.32 -16.03
C ASP A 211 3.08 22.51 -15.73
N LEU A 212 3.14 21.88 -14.57
CA LEU A 212 4.25 20.98 -14.22
C LEU A 212 4.30 19.77 -15.18
N ALA A 213 3.14 19.18 -15.46
CA ALA A 213 3.03 18.12 -16.45
C ALA A 213 3.49 18.57 -17.84
N LEU A 214 3.14 19.79 -18.25
CA LEU A 214 3.57 20.35 -19.52
C LEU A 214 5.10 20.52 -19.58
N ARG A 215 5.73 21.01 -18.50
CA ARG A 215 7.21 21.07 -18.40
C ARG A 215 7.83 19.68 -18.53
N TYR A 216 7.29 18.69 -17.84
CA TYR A 216 7.77 17.29 -17.96
C TYR A 216 7.61 16.74 -19.39
N ILE A 217 6.55 17.12 -20.12
CA ILE A 217 6.39 16.75 -21.54
C ILE A 217 7.53 17.35 -22.38
N TYR A 218 7.82 18.63 -22.21
CA TYR A 218 8.94 19.29 -22.91
C TYR A 218 10.30 18.68 -22.57
N ASP A 219 10.47 18.26 -21.32
CA ASP A 219 11.69 17.57 -20.86
C ASP A 219 11.71 16.07 -21.26
N SER A 220 10.73 15.58 -22.01
CA SER A 220 10.56 14.15 -22.35
C SER A 220 10.46 13.20 -21.14
N LYS A 221 10.08 13.74 -19.96
CA LYS A 221 9.87 12.98 -18.71
C LYS A 221 8.42 12.46 -18.63
N PHE A 222 8.03 11.64 -19.60
CA PHE A 222 6.62 11.26 -19.81
C PHE A 222 5.98 10.54 -18.62
N TYR A 223 6.72 9.71 -17.87
CA TYR A 223 6.18 9.06 -16.67
C TYR A 223 5.83 10.06 -15.57
N LEU A 224 6.65 11.11 -15.38
CA LEU A 224 6.35 12.17 -14.42
C LEU A 224 5.16 13.00 -14.88
N ALA A 225 5.10 13.33 -16.18
CA ALA A 225 3.94 14.01 -16.76
C ALA A 225 2.63 13.21 -16.58
N ALA A 226 2.67 11.90 -16.82
CA ALA A 226 1.52 11.02 -16.61
C ALA A 226 1.04 11.07 -15.15
N LYS A 227 1.95 10.97 -14.18
CA LYS A 227 1.64 11.03 -12.75
C LYS A 227 0.93 12.32 -12.36
N GLU A 228 1.41 13.47 -12.83
CA GLU A 228 0.76 14.76 -12.53
C GLU A 228 -0.63 14.86 -13.17
N LEU A 229 -0.78 14.43 -14.44
CA LEU A 229 -2.07 14.43 -15.13
C LEU A 229 -3.06 13.44 -14.51
N GLU A 230 -2.61 12.27 -14.10
CA GLU A 230 -3.44 11.32 -13.35
C GLU A 230 -3.92 11.91 -12.02
N SER A 231 -3.06 12.66 -11.32
CA SER A 231 -3.42 13.37 -10.10
C SER A 231 -4.53 14.39 -10.36
N VAL A 232 -4.42 15.19 -11.45
CA VAL A 232 -5.49 16.10 -11.88
C VAL A 232 -6.79 15.34 -12.18
N LEU A 233 -6.72 14.29 -12.97
CA LEU A 233 -7.90 13.52 -13.42
C LEU A 233 -8.56 12.69 -12.30
N ARG A 234 -7.85 12.43 -11.20
CA ARG A 234 -8.46 11.84 -9.98
C ARG A 234 -9.35 12.85 -9.26
N LEU A 235 -9.05 14.15 -9.35
CA LEU A 235 -9.81 15.23 -8.72
C LEU A 235 -10.88 15.80 -9.65
N GLU A 236 -10.53 16.01 -10.91
CA GLU A 236 -11.41 16.51 -11.97
C GLU A 236 -11.37 15.56 -13.18
N PRO A 237 -12.19 14.52 -13.15
CA PRO A 237 -12.20 13.49 -14.20
C PRO A 237 -12.64 14.01 -15.59
N GLU A 238 -13.17 15.23 -15.66
CA GLU A 238 -13.68 15.86 -16.88
C GLU A 238 -12.84 17.05 -17.33
N ASP A 239 -11.63 17.24 -16.78
CA ASP A 239 -10.72 18.28 -17.27
C ASP A 239 -10.20 17.93 -18.66
N ILE A 240 -10.76 18.58 -19.68
CA ILE A 240 -10.47 18.34 -21.10
C ILE A 240 -8.99 18.55 -21.41
N THR A 241 -8.36 19.57 -20.80
CA THR A 241 -6.93 19.86 -21.01
C THR A 241 -6.07 18.73 -20.48
N ALA A 242 -6.36 18.25 -19.27
CA ALA A 242 -5.64 17.13 -18.67
C ALA A 242 -5.85 15.83 -19.49
N LEU A 243 -7.07 15.57 -19.94
CA LEU A 243 -7.38 14.40 -20.80
C LEU A 243 -6.63 14.45 -22.13
N LYS A 244 -6.59 15.61 -22.81
CA LYS A 244 -5.86 15.78 -24.07
C LYS A 244 -4.35 15.55 -23.87
N ARG A 245 -3.77 16.17 -22.85
CA ARG A 245 -2.34 16.00 -22.53
C ARG A 245 -2.03 14.56 -22.09
N ALA A 246 -2.88 13.94 -21.27
CA ALA A 246 -2.71 12.54 -20.86
C ALA A 246 -2.70 11.58 -22.04
N GLY A 247 -3.62 11.75 -23.00
CA GLY A 247 -3.64 10.95 -24.23
C GLY A 247 -2.33 11.07 -25.02
N SER A 248 -1.78 12.30 -25.15
CA SER A 248 -0.50 12.54 -25.83
C SER A 248 0.67 11.90 -25.08
N VAL A 249 0.68 11.99 -23.74
CA VAL A 249 1.71 11.37 -22.90
C VAL A 249 1.65 9.84 -22.99
N TYR A 250 0.47 9.23 -22.91
CA TYR A 250 0.32 7.78 -23.05
C TYR A 250 0.71 7.27 -24.43
N LEU A 251 0.47 8.07 -25.49
CA LEU A 251 0.97 7.75 -26.83
C LEU A 251 2.49 7.64 -26.85
N GLN A 252 3.21 8.62 -26.24
CA GLN A 252 4.67 8.59 -26.13
C GLN A 252 5.17 7.39 -25.31
N LEU A 253 4.44 7.01 -24.27
CA LEU A 253 4.71 5.82 -23.46
C LEU A 253 4.33 4.51 -24.16
N LYS A 254 3.74 4.57 -25.37
CA LYS A 254 3.22 3.42 -26.14
C LYS A 254 2.10 2.66 -25.41
N ASP A 255 1.43 3.31 -24.46
CA ASP A 255 0.20 2.81 -23.86
C ASP A 255 -1.01 3.30 -24.67
N TYR A 256 -1.18 2.69 -25.83
CA TYR A 256 -2.22 3.07 -26.81
C TYR A 256 -3.64 2.93 -26.23
N ARG A 257 -3.85 1.99 -25.31
CA ARG A 257 -5.14 1.80 -24.65
C ARG A 257 -5.50 2.99 -23.77
N GLN A 258 -4.58 3.45 -22.94
CA GLN A 258 -4.84 4.61 -22.09
C GLN A 258 -4.91 5.91 -22.93
N ALA A 259 -4.09 6.04 -23.97
CA ALA A 259 -4.17 7.16 -24.90
C ALA A 259 -5.57 7.26 -25.53
N ARG A 260 -6.08 6.16 -26.07
CA ARG A 260 -7.43 6.07 -26.65
C ARG A 260 -8.50 6.45 -25.63
N LYS A 261 -8.46 5.84 -24.46
CA LYS A 261 -9.42 6.11 -23.39
C LYS A 261 -9.47 7.60 -23.01
N ALA A 262 -8.31 8.23 -22.87
CA ALA A 262 -8.22 9.65 -22.51
C ALA A 262 -8.77 10.55 -23.63
N TRP A 263 -8.40 10.31 -24.89
CA TRP A 263 -8.88 11.12 -26.02
C TRP A 263 -10.34 10.88 -26.35
N GLN A 264 -10.85 9.64 -26.21
CA GLN A 264 -12.29 9.36 -26.39
C GLN A 264 -13.10 10.13 -25.34
N LYS A 265 -12.70 10.08 -24.07
CA LYS A 265 -13.38 10.84 -23.04
C LYS A 265 -13.32 12.35 -23.29
N ALA A 266 -12.18 12.87 -23.74
CA ALA A 266 -12.07 14.28 -24.13
C ALA A 266 -12.98 14.64 -25.29
N ALA A 267 -13.12 13.76 -26.30
CA ALA A 267 -13.99 13.97 -27.46
C ALA A 267 -15.49 13.90 -27.07
N GLU A 268 -15.87 13.05 -26.12
CA GLU A 268 -17.22 13.03 -25.56
C GLU A 268 -17.60 14.35 -24.89
N LEU A 269 -16.63 14.95 -24.16
CA LEU A 269 -16.80 16.23 -23.47
C LEU A 269 -16.73 17.44 -24.43
N SER A 270 -16.04 17.29 -25.56
CA SER A 270 -15.87 18.34 -26.58
C SER A 270 -16.05 17.78 -28.00
N PRO A 271 -17.28 17.49 -28.43
CA PRO A 271 -17.55 16.83 -29.72
C PRO A 271 -17.10 17.64 -30.95
N GLY A 272 -16.97 18.97 -30.79
CA GLY A 272 -16.52 19.88 -31.87
C GLY A 272 -15.00 20.01 -32.01
N ASP A 273 -14.22 19.31 -31.22
CA ASP A 273 -12.76 19.40 -31.24
C ASP A 273 -12.17 18.52 -32.37
N GLU A 274 -11.92 19.13 -33.53
CA GLU A 274 -11.35 18.41 -34.67
C GLU A 274 -9.97 17.79 -34.39
N GLN A 275 -9.15 18.42 -33.54
CA GLN A 275 -7.84 17.90 -33.16
C GLN A 275 -7.94 16.53 -32.48
N LEU A 276 -8.96 16.31 -31.63
CA LEU A 276 -9.19 15.02 -30.99
C LEU A 276 -9.57 13.93 -31.99
N LYS A 277 -10.35 14.29 -33.03
CA LYS A 277 -10.71 13.35 -34.11
C LYS A 277 -9.47 12.95 -34.90
N GLU A 278 -8.59 13.90 -35.21
CA GLU A 278 -7.29 13.63 -35.85
C GLU A 278 -6.38 12.72 -35.00
N TYR A 279 -6.31 12.97 -33.70
CA TYR A 279 -5.50 12.16 -32.78
C TYR A 279 -6.02 10.72 -32.72
N LEU A 280 -7.34 10.52 -32.62
CA LEU A 280 -7.95 9.19 -32.60
C LEU A 280 -7.74 8.46 -33.94
N ALA A 281 -7.92 9.15 -35.08
CA ALA A 281 -7.68 8.60 -36.41
C ALA A 281 -6.20 8.22 -36.64
N ALA A 282 -5.26 9.03 -36.09
CA ALA A 282 -3.84 8.70 -36.14
C ALA A 282 -3.50 7.49 -35.26
N LEU A 283 -4.12 7.41 -34.09
CA LEU A 283 -3.94 6.29 -33.16
C LEU A 283 -4.46 4.98 -33.77
N ASP A 284 -5.60 5.02 -34.50
CA ASP A 284 -6.17 3.85 -35.14
C ASP A 284 -5.27 3.25 -36.24
N LYS A 285 -4.45 4.07 -36.88
CA LYS A 285 -3.44 3.61 -37.86
C LYS A 285 -2.28 2.87 -37.17
N VAL A 286 -1.92 3.26 -35.93
CA VAL A 286 -0.78 2.68 -35.17
C VAL A 286 -1.24 1.48 -34.34
N SER A 287 -2.42 1.54 -33.76
CA SER A 287 -3.01 0.51 -32.92
C SER A 287 -4.52 0.44 -33.14
N PRO A 288 -5.01 -0.42 -34.06
CA PRO A 288 -6.43 -0.56 -34.32
C PRO A 288 -7.24 -0.95 -33.07
N PRO A 289 -8.51 -0.53 -32.94
CA PRO A 289 -9.39 -0.97 -31.88
C PRO A 289 -9.47 -2.50 -31.84
N GLY A 290 -9.24 -3.11 -30.67
CA GLY A 290 -9.21 -4.57 -30.50
C GLY A 290 -7.83 -5.24 -30.57
N ALA A 291 -6.81 -4.62 -31.17
CA ALA A 291 -5.45 -5.12 -31.14
C ALA A 291 -4.83 -5.04 -29.72
N GLU A 292 -5.38 -4.18 -28.87
CA GLU A 292 -4.94 -3.92 -27.49
C GLU A 292 -5.40 -4.98 -26.47
N ALA A 293 -6.31 -5.88 -26.88
CA ALA A 293 -6.86 -6.93 -26.00
C ALA A 293 -5.96 -8.17 -25.84
N ALA A 294 -4.89 -8.30 -26.65
CA ALA A 294 -3.96 -9.41 -26.49
C ALA A 294 -3.04 -9.18 -25.28
N PRO A 295 -3.06 -10.05 -24.26
CA PRO A 295 -2.11 -9.96 -23.16
C PRO A 295 -0.70 -10.09 -23.75
N ARG A 296 0.19 -9.15 -23.43
CA ARG A 296 1.63 -9.28 -23.75
C ARG A 296 2.08 -10.64 -23.22
N LYS A 297 2.25 -11.61 -24.13
CA LYS A 297 2.80 -12.93 -23.80
C LYS A 297 4.11 -12.68 -23.07
N GLY A 298 4.10 -13.03 -21.78
CA GLY A 298 5.12 -12.70 -20.83
C GLY A 298 6.51 -12.99 -21.33
N ALA A 299 7.43 -12.14 -21.00
CA ALA A 299 8.85 -12.46 -20.92
C ALA A 299 9.00 -13.61 -19.90
N ARG A 300 8.89 -14.85 -20.38
CA ARG A 300 9.26 -16.05 -19.66
C ARG A 300 10.75 -15.90 -19.30
N LYS A 301 11.04 -15.48 -18.06
CA LYS A 301 12.37 -15.60 -17.48
C LYS A 301 12.77 -17.07 -17.64
N LYS A 302 13.68 -17.36 -18.58
CA LYS A 302 14.38 -18.64 -18.64
C LYS A 302 15.09 -18.81 -17.31
N ALA A 303 14.55 -19.67 -16.46
CA ALA A 303 15.24 -20.16 -15.29
C ALA A 303 16.53 -20.84 -15.78
N ARG A 304 17.66 -20.24 -15.45
CA ARG A 304 18.99 -20.80 -15.71
C ARG A 304 19.15 -21.98 -14.73
N ALA A 305 19.17 -23.19 -15.24
CA ALA A 305 19.46 -24.38 -14.46
C ALA A 305 20.84 -24.24 -13.80
N PRO A 306 21.04 -24.73 -12.56
CA PRO A 306 22.37 -24.78 -11.96
C PRO A 306 23.24 -25.78 -12.71
N ARG A 307 24.43 -25.33 -13.10
CA ARG A 307 25.49 -26.22 -13.58
C ARG A 307 26.05 -26.97 -12.37
N THR A 308 26.08 -28.28 -12.47
CA THR A 308 26.80 -29.26 -11.61
C THR A 308 28.26 -28.92 -11.47
#